data_a33cd0d47065c42b63a14d2d50d16a8e
#
_entry.id   a33cd0d47065c42b63a14d2d50d16a8e
#
_cell.length_a   1.000
_cell.length_b   1.000
_cell.length_c   1.000
_cell.angle_alpha   90.00
_cell.angle_beta   90.00
_cell.angle_gamma   90.00
#
_symmetry.space_group_name_H-M   'P 1'
#
loop_
_entity.id
_entity.type
_entity.pdbx_description
1 polymer ?
#
loop_
_entity_poly.entity_id
_entity_poly.type
_entity_poly.pdbx_seq_one_letter_code
_entity_poly.pdbx_strand_id
1 'polypeptide(L)'
;IRDIGVTGVQTCALPIFTTNTTWTSNNTYLLQGQIYVKNGATLTIQPGTVIQGDKTVAGSGLFICQGSKIVANGTINQPIVFTSNQAPGSRALGDWGGVILMGKSNLNVAGGIGNIEGLAVSPDTQFGGGANPDTMDNSGILRYVRIEFPGYVYQPNKEINGLTLGAVGKGTTIDYIQVSFSNDDAYEWFGGTVDCRHLVSYRNLDDDFDTDNGFSGKVQFCLGVRDPQIADNPTVSTSEGFESDNDATGSAALPQTKAIFSNVTWIGPLRGTCPAAQGAIAAGFRRGARLRRNTALKIHNSILMDGMRGLHIDGTAAEGNATSGKLKFQNNIIAGFLNNYSLERNAGSTFNIWSFFTTNNNDSVSCSANILTLPYGTGGNYLNPDFRPVVGSLALSNSSFNDATLAAFTIQAPSTTATINYCQGATSM
;
A
#
# COMPACT_ATOMS: atom_id res chain seq x y z
N ILE A 1 13.99 -11.80 1.94
CA ILE A 1 14.61 -10.82 0.99
C ILE A 1 15.97 -11.41 0.62
N ARG A 2 16.19 -11.77 -0.64
CA ARG A 2 17.53 -12.10 -1.12
C ARG A 2 18.32 -10.80 -1.15
N ASP A 3 19.42 -10.79 -0.44
CA ASP A 3 20.36 -9.69 -0.45
C ASP A 3 21.05 -9.63 -1.83
N ILE A 4 20.82 -8.56 -2.57
CA ILE A 4 21.42 -8.38 -3.90
C ILE A 4 22.76 -7.67 -3.68
N GLY A 5 23.85 -8.41 -3.87
CA GLY A 5 25.19 -7.83 -3.93
C GLY A 5 25.29 -6.89 -5.15
N VAL A 6 25.89 -5.72 -4.95
CA VAL A 6 26.16 -4.76 -6.04
C VAL A 6 27.24 -5.34 -6.93
N THR A 7 26.87 -5.71 -8.16
CA THR A 7 27.83 -6.09 -9.22
C THR A 7 27.70 -5.08 -10.36
N GLY A 8 28.73 -4.36 -10.68
CA GLY A 8 28.75 -3.37 -11.77
C GLY A 8 29.35 -2.03 -11.37
N VAL A 9 29.46 -1.13 -12.33
CA VAL A 9 29.95 0.24 -12.10
C VAL A 9 28.83 1.06 -11.47
N GLN A 10 29.11 1.68 -10.32
CA GLN A 10 28.19 2.63 -9.69
C GLN A 10 28.20 3.94 -10.47
N THR A 11 27.02 4.42 -10.87
CA THR A 11 26.83 5.67 -11.59
C THR A 11 25.89 6.57 -10.79
N CYS A 12 26.33 7.79 -10.45
CA CYS A 12 25.46 8.78 -9.83
C CYS A 12 24.36 9.20 -10.82
N ALA A 13 23.12 9.23 -10.36
CA ALA A 13 22.02 9.76 -11.15
C ALA A 13 22.14 11.30 -11.21
N LEU A 14 21.84 11.87 -12.37
CA LEU A 14 21.71 13.32 -12.49
C LEU A 14 20.47 13.79 -11.71
N PRO A 15 20.49 14.97 -11.07
CA PRO A 15 19.37 15.43 -10.26
C PRO A 15 18.10 15.74 -11.08
N ILE A 16 18.23 15.98 -12.40
CA ILE A 16 17.13 16.35 -13.29
C ILE A 16 17.28 15.68 -14.65
N PHE A 17 16.25 14.94 -15.07
CA PHE A 17 16.12 14.38 -16.41
C PHE A 17 15.01 15.12 -17.17
N THR A 18 15.38 15.82 -18.23
CA THR A 18 14.45 16.54 -19.12
C THR A 18 14.40 15.93 -20.52
N THR A 19 15.12 14.85 -20.75
CA THR A 19 15.15 14.07 -21.99
C THR A 19 15.01 12.59 -21.68
N ASN A 20 14.54 11.82 -22.65
CA ASN A 20 14.41 10.37 -22.50
C ASN A 20 15.75 9.74 -22.15
N THR A 21 15.77 8.98 -21.07
CA THR A 21 16.97 8.37 -20.50
C THR A 21 16.71 6.89 -20.23
N THR A 22 17.74 6.08 -20.42
CA THR A 22 17.67 4.63 -20.11
C THR A 22 18.71 4.27 -19.06
N TRP A 23 18.26 3.62 -17.99
CA TRP A 23 19.12 2.95 -17.01
C TRP A 23 19.22 1.48 -17.36
N THR A 24 20.45 1.00 -17.45
CA THR A 24 20.77 -0.35 -17.94
C THR A 24 21.15 -1.27 -16.78
N SER A 25 20.87 -2.56 -16.92
CA SER A 25 21.05 -3.56 -15.86
C SER A 25 22.52 -3.91 -15.54
N ASN A 26 23.46 -3.46 -16.36
CA ASN A 26 24.90 -3.62 -16.11
C ASN A 26 25.50 -2.53 -15.19
N ASN A 27 24.70 -1.54 -14.80
CA ASN A 27 25.07 -0.47 -13.87
C ASN A 27 24.19 -0.52 -12.62
N THR A 28 24.76 -0.05 -11.50
CA THR A 28 24.02 0.35 -10.31
C THR A 28 23.92 1.86 -10.28
N TYR A 29 22.72 2.39 -10.05
CA TYR A 29 22.46 3.83 -10.03
C TYR A 29 22.32 4.33 -8.61
N LEU A 30 23.01 5.40 -8.26
CA LEU A 30 22.94 6.02 -6.94
C LEU A 30 22.14 7.31 -7.03
N LEU A 31 21.04 7.38 -6.28
CA LEU A 31 20.23 8.59 -6.11
C LEU A 31 20.85 9.43 -5.00
N GLN A 32 21.38 10.61 -5.33
CA GLN A 32 21.93 11.56 -4.38
C GLN A 32 21.05 12.82 -4.33
N GLY A 33 20.14 12.85 -3.37
CA GLY A 33 19.11 13.87 -3.25
C GLY A 33 17.85 13.57 -4.09
N GLN A 34 17.06 14.59 -4.34
CA GLN A 34 15.79 14.49 -5.09
C GLN A 34 16.10 14.44 -6.60
N ILE A 35 15.77 13.30 -7.21
CA ILE A 35 16.00 13.06 -8.64
C ILE A 35 14.68 13.24 -9.38
N TYR A 36 14.58 14.22 -10.26
CA TYR A 36 13.38 14.58 -10.99
C TYR A 36 13.42 14.13 -12.45
N VAL A 37 12.35 13.46 -12.90
CA VAL A 37 12.05 13.21 -14.31
C VAL A 37 10.92 14.16 -14.71
N LYS A 38 11.19 15.13 -15.59
CA LYS A 38 10.26 16.22 -15.89
C LYS A 38 10.25 16.66 -17.36
N ASN A 39 9.38 17.62 -17.71
CA ASN A 39 9.24 18.17 -19.06
C ASN A 39 8.87 17.14 -20.14
N GLY A 40 8.06 16.12 -19.77
CA GLY A 40 7.63 15.09 -20.69
C GLY A 40 8.66 13.99 -20.96
N ALA A 41 9.80 13.99 -20.25
CA ALA A 41 10.81 12.96 -20.38
C ALA A 41 10.31 11.59 -19.88
N THR A 42 10.85 10.54 -20.45
CA THR A 42 10.66 9.16 -20.02
C THR A 42 11.96 8.58 -19.47
N LEU A 43 11.93 8.12 -18.22
CA LEU A 43 12.99 7.29 -17.65
C LEU A 43 12.65 5.81 -17.87
N THR A 44 13.44 5.13 -18.69
CA THR A 44 13.32 3.69 -18.91
C THR A 44 14.35 2.95 -18.05
N ILE A 45 13.90 1.96 -17.28
CA ILE A 45 14.76 1.15 -16.41
C ILE A 45 14.66 -0.30 -16.88
N GLN A 46 15.79 -0.88 -17.28
CA GLN A 46 15.83 -2.26 -17.76
C GLN A 46 15.58 -3.28 -16.64
N PRO A 47 15.00 -4.45 -16.96
CA PRO A 47 14.86 -5.54 -15.99
C PRO A 47 16.21 -5.90 -15.33
N GLY A 48 16.19 -6.15 -14.03
CA GLY A 48 17.36 -6.51 -13.24
C GLY A 48 18.25 -5.34 -12.78
N THR A 49 17.88 -4.10 -13.12
CA THR A 49 18.63 -2.90 -12.68
C THR A 49 18.47 -2.70 -11.15
N VAL A 50 19.57 -2.35 -10.48
CA VAL A 50 19.60 -1.95 -9.08
C VAL A 50 19.79 -0.44 -8.98
N ILE A 51 18.92 0.19 -8.18
CA ILE A 51 18.94 1.61 -7.88
C ILE A 51 19.09 1.77 -6.37
N GLN A 52 20.01 2.58 -5.91
CA GLN A 52 20.27 2.82 -4.50
C GLN A 52 19.97 4.26 -4.12
N GLY A 53 19.22 4.47 -3.07
CA GLY A 53 19.09 5.77 -2.42
C GLY A 53 20.28 6.01 -1.50
N ASP A 54 20.91 7.18 -1.59
CA ASP A 54 22.04 7.54 -0.74
C ASP A 54 21.55 8.04 0.62
N LYS A 55 21.78 7.23 1.65
CA LYS A 55 21.41 7.58 3.03
C LYS A 55 22.12 8.83 3.54
N THR A 56 23.30 9.13 3.03
CA THR A 56 24.11 10.28 3.50
C THR A 56 23.63 11.62 2.91
N VAL A 57 22.79 11.57 1.87
CA VAL A 57 22.19 12.75 1.24
C VAL A 57 20.70 12.80 1.58
N ALA A 58 20.33 13.81 2.37
CA ALA A 58 18.97 13.97 2.86
C ALA A 58 17.93 13.92 1.74
N GLY A 59 16.90 13.07 1.90
CA GLY A 59 15.75 12.99 1.02
C GLY A 59 16.04 12.44 -0.38
N SER A 60 17.09 11.62 -0.52
CA SER A 60 17.34 10.90 -1.78
C SER A 60 16.10 10.12 -2.23
N GLY A 61 15.55 10.44 -3.40
CA GLY A 61 14.32 9.83 -3.91
C GLY A 61 14.14 10.04 -5.41
N LEU A 62 13.20 9.30 -6.01
CA LEU A 62 12.90 9.42 -7.45
C LEU A 62 11.50 10.02 -7.65
N PHE A 63 11.43 11.14 -8.33
CA PHE A 63 10.22 11.94 -8.54
C PHE A 63 9.88 11.99 -10.04
N ILE A 64 8.74 11.39 -10.40
CA ILE A 64 8.20 11.46 -11.76
C ILE A 64 7.18 12.58 -11.82
N CYS A 65 7.58 13.73 -12.37
CA CYS A 65 6.75 14.92 -12.45
C CYS A 65 5.60 14.76 -13.44
N GLN A 66 4.57 15.60 -13.30
CA GLN A 66 3.42 15.62 -14.17
C GLN A 66 3.76 15.63 -15.66
N GLY A 67 3.16 14.71 -16.41
CA GLY A 67 3.37 14.58 -17.86
C GLY A 67 4.65 13.83 -18.25
N SER A 68 5.53 13.52 -17.31
CA SER A 68 6.68 12.64 -17.51
C SER A 68 6.36 11.21 -17.16
N LYS A 69 7.23 10.27 -17.50
CA LYS A 69 6.97 8.84 -17.34
C LYS A 69 8.15 8.08 -16.76
N ILE A 70 7.83 7.03 -16.03
CA ILE A 70 8.77 5.95 -15.73
C ILE A 70 8.33 4.69 -16.48
N VAL A 71 9.27 3.97 -17.07
CA VAL A 71 9.06 2.64 -17.65
C VAL A 71 10.01 1.67 -16.95
N ALA A 72 9.58 1.20 -15.78
CA ALA A 72 10.28 0.20 -14.97
C ALA A 72 9.52 -1.14 -15.10
N ASN A 73 9.71 -1.81 -16.23
CA ASN A 73 9.05 -3.07 -16.54
C ASN A 73 10.02 -4.23 -16.32
N GLY A 74 10.19 -4.65 -15.08
CA GLY A 74 10.97 -5.84 -14.70
C GLY A 74 10.30 -7.15 -15.10
N THR A 75 10.88 -8.25 -14.67
CA THR A 75 10.31 -9.60 -14.83
C THR A 75 10.44 -10.36 -13.51
N ILE A 76 9.72 -11.48 -13.38
CA ILE A 76 9.78 -12.33 -12.18
C ILE A 76 11.21 -12.82 -11.89
N ASN A 77 12.02 -13.04 -12.91
CA ASN A 77 13.40 -13.50 -12.76
C ASN A 77 14.43 -12.35 -12.71
N GLN A 78 14.03 -11.15 -13.13
CA GLN A 78 14.86 -9.95 -13.17
C GLN A 78 14.05 -8.74 -12.69
N PRO A 79 13.67 -8.72 -11.39
CA PRO A 79 12.98 -7.56 -10.83
C PRO A 79 13.90 -6.34 -10.85
N ILE A 80 13.30 -5.17 -10.95
CA ILE A 80 14.00 -3.90 -10.74
C ILE A 80 13.99 -3.61 -9.25
N VAL A 81 15.12 -3.23 -8.66
CA VAL A 81 15.24 -3.07 -7.21
C VAL A 81 15.71 -1.67 -6.86
N PHE A 82 14.86 -0.95 -6.14
CA PHE A 82 15.21 0.27 -5.44
C PHE A 82 15.51 -0.08 -3.99
N THR A 83 16.68 0.31 -3.45
CA THR A 83 17.08 -0.07 -2.10
C THR A 83 18.04 0.97 -1.49
N SER A 84 18.41 0.79 -0.23
CA SER A 84 19.42 1.60 0.45
C SER A 84 20.84 1.34 -0.09
N ASN A 85 21.69 2.37 -0.10
CA ASN A 85 23.13 2.23 -0.42
C ASN A 85 23.95 1.63 0.74
N GLN A 86 23.32 1.39 1.88
CA GLN A 86 24.00 0.78 3.01
C GLN A 86 24.31 -0.70 2.73
N ALA A 87 25.35 -1.19 3.39
CA ALA A 87 25.74 -2.60 3.30
C ALA A 87 24.59 -3.53 3.76
N PRO A 88 24.50 -4.75 3.23
CA PRO A 88 23.62 -5.78 3.73
C PRO A 88 23.72 -5.93 5.26
N GLY A 89 22.58 -6.01 5.94
CA GLY A 89 22.50 -6.08 7.41
C GLY A 89 22.64 -4.73 8.14
N SER A 90 22.98 -3.64 7.42
CA SER A 90 23.05 -2.26 7.98
C SER A 90 21.97 -1.35 7.43
N ARG A 91 21.11 -1.85 6.56
CA ARG A 91 19.96 -1.12 5.99
C ARG A 91 18.88 -0.96 7.03
N ALA A 92 18.24 0.20 7.07
CA ALA A 92 17.20 0.54 8.03
C ALA A 92 16.04 1.27 7.34
N LEU A 93 14.88 1.26 8.00
CA LEU A 93 13.71 2.05 7.61
C LEU A 93 14.13 3.52 7.42
N GLY A 94 13.62 4.18 6.38
CA GLY A 94 13.88 5.58 6.12
C GLY A 94 15.29 5.91 5.62
N ASP A 95 16.07 4.93 5.18
CA ASP A 95 17.41 5.19 4.63
C ASP A 95 17.40 6.12 3.42
N TRP A 96 16.27 6.19 2.69
CA TRP A 96 16.07 7.05 1.53
C TRP A 96 14.58 7.41 1.36
N GLY A 97 14.23 8.31 0.44
CA GLY A 97 12.89 8.83 0.27
C GLY A 97 11.90 7.78 -0.19
N GLY A 98 12.00 7.34 -1.42
CA GLY A 98 11.02 6.46 -2.05
C GLY A 98 10.84 6.77 -3.54
N VAL A 99 9.77 6.22 -4.13
CA VAL A 99 9.37 6.45 -5.51
C VAL A 99 8.05 7.20 -5.54
N ILE A 100 8.04 8.36 -6.20
CA ILE A 100 6.90 9.28 -6.21
C ILE A 100 6.45 9.50 -7.65
N LEU A 101 5.17 9.22 -7.93
CA LEU A 101 4.51 9.48 -9.22
C LEU A 101 3.50 10.60 -9.06
N MET A 102 3.64 11.66 -9.86
CA MET A 102 2.77 12.84 -9.84
C MET A 102 1.99 12.92 -11.16
N GLY A 103 0.71 12.55 -11.11
CA GLY A 103 -0.19 12.56 -12.25
C GLY A 103 -1.05 13.81 -12.34
N LYS A 104 -1.93 13.83 -13.36
CA LYS A 104 -2.87 14.92 -13.67
C LYS A 104 -4.33 14.51 -13.48
N SER A 105 -4.60 13.42 -12.74
CA SER A 105 -5.96 12.98 -12.50
C SER A 105 -6.68 13.87 -11.47
N ASN A 106 -7.85 13.45 -11.07
CA ASN A 106 -8.71 14.20 -10.16
C ASN A 106 -8.22 14.12 -8.70
N LEU A 107 -8.50 15.19 -7.97
CA LEU A 107 -8.15 15.37 -6.56
C LEU A 107 -9.24 16.20 -5.88
N ASN A 108 -9.61 15.91 -4.64
CA ASN A 108 -10.68 16.63 -3.96
C ASN A 108 -10.20 17.82 -3.10
N VAL A 109 -8.93 18.18 -3.19
CA VAL A 109 -8.42 19.39 -2.53
C VAL A 109 -8.86 20.66 -3.28
N ALA A 110 -8.88 21.78 -2.59
CA ALA A 110 -9.26 23.07 -3.17
C ALA A 110 -8.36 23.39 -4.38
N GLY A 111 -9.00 23.73 -5.53
CA GLY A 111 -8.30 23.98 -6.78
C GLY A 111 -7.81 22.72 -7.53
N GLY A 112 -7.97 21.52 -6.96
CA GLY A 112 -7.61 20.25 -7.61
C GLY A 112 -6.11 20.06 -7.83
N ILE A 113 -5.27 20.75 -7.07
CA ILE A 113 -3.79 20.64 -7.09
C ILE A 113 -3.30 20.36 -5.67
N GLY A 114 -2.62 19.24 -5.49
CA GLY A 114 -1.90 18.87 -4.27
C GLY A 114 -0.40 19.12 -4.39
N ASN A 115 0.30 19.00 -3.29
CA ASN A 115 1.76 19.06 -3.22
C ASN A 115 2.28 17.86 -2.43
N ILE A 116 3.42 17.32 -2.82
CA ILE A 116 4.04 16.23 -2.07
C ILE A 116 4.37 16.72 -0.66
N GLU A 117 4.00 15.93 0.31
CA GLU A 117 4.15 16.22 1.73
C GLU A 117 5.61 16.48 2.11
N GLY A 118 5.84 17.36 3.07
CA GLY A 118 7.18 17.72 3.52
C GLY A 118 8.03 18.54 2.55
N LEU A 119 7.63 18.67 1.28
CA LEU A 119 8.39 19.39 0.26
C LEU A 119 7.88 20.81 0.02
N ALA A 120 8.81 21.71 -0.35
CA ALA A 120 8.44 23.05 -0.75
C ALA A 120 7.55 23.02 -1.99
N VAL A 121 6.53 23.88 -2.03
CA VAL A 121 5.59 23.98 -3.15
C VAL A 121 6.32 24.48 -4.40
N SER A 122 6.30 23.68 -5.44
CA SER A 122 6.87 24.01 -6.75
C SER A 122 6.15 23.23 -7.85
N PRO A 123 6.28 23.61 -9.13
CA PRO A 123 5.73 22.82 -10.23
C PRO A 123 6.27 21.37 -10.28
N ASP A 124 7.45 21.13 -9.72
CA ASP A 124 8.10 19.81 -9.71
C ASP A 124 7.65 18.92 -8.54
N THR A 125 6.89 19.46 -7.58
CA THR A 125 6.37 18.75 -6.40
C THR A 125 4.84 18.70 -6.35
N GLN A 126 4.17 19.29 -7.35
CA GLN A 126 2.71 19.35 -7.44
C GLN A 126 2.14 18.18 -8.28
N PHE A 127 0.93 17.76 -7.92
CA PHE A 127 0.12 16.77 -8.64
C PHE A 127 -1.34 17.19 -8.68
N GLY A 128 -2.13 16.55 -9.58
CA GLY A 128 -3.53 16.87 -9.80
C GLY A 128 -3.76 17.69 -11.07
N GLY A 129 -4.91 17.51 -11.69
CA GLY A 129 -5.27 18.15 -12.97
C GLY A 129 -5.90 19.54 -12.85
N GLY A 130 -6.04 20.06 -11.63
CA GLY A 130 -6.67 21.35 -11.39
C GLY A 130 -8.12 21.40 -11.90
N ALA A 131 -8.43 22.42 -12.69
CA ALA A 131 -9.75 22.58 -13.30
C ALA A 131 -10.04 21.57 -14.44
N ASN A 132 -9.04 20.90 -14.97
CA ASN A 132 -9.14 19.98 -16.11
C ASN A 132 -8.45 18.65 -15.82
N PRO A 133 -8.95 17.85 -14.86
CA PRO A 133 -8.32 16.58 -14.49
C PRO A 133 -8.43 15.54 -15.62
N ASP A 134 -7.33 14.83 -15.85
CA ASP A 134 -7.28 13.72 -16.79
C ASP A 134 -7.31 12.38 -16.04
N THR A 135 -8.46 11.74 -15.97
CA THR A 135 -8.60 10.43 -15.31
C THR A 135 -7.87 9.29 -16.03
N MET A 136 -7.43 9.53 -17.27
CA MET A 136 -6.64 8.60 -18.07
C MET A 136 -5.15 8.96 -18.09
N ASP A 137 -4.71 9.93 -17.28
CA ASP A 137 -3.30 10.29 -17.14
C ASP A 137 -2.40 9.07 -17.03
N ASN A 138 -1.22 9.18 -17.64
CA ASN A 138 -0.29 8.07 -17.76
C ASN A 138 1.11 8.46 -17.32
N SER A 139 1.46 8.08 -16.10
CA SER A 139 2.79 8.23 -15.51
C SER A 139 3.76 7.09 -15.88
N GLY A 140 3.32 6.11 -16.68
CA GLY A 140 4.17 5.03 -17.19
C GLY A 140 3.84 3.63 -16.67
N ILE A 141 4.87 2.84 -16.41
CA ILE A 141 4.78 1.42 -16.01
C ILE A 141 5.71 1.17 -14.83
N LEU A 142 5.17 0.65 -13.74
CA LEU A 142 5.91 -0.01 -12.66
C LEU A 142 5.43 -1.46 -12.62
N ARG A 143 6.32 -2.40 -12.93
CA ARG A 143 6.00 -3.83 -12.91
C ARG A 143 7.21 -4.65 -12.50
N TYR A 144 7.00 -5.65 -11.61
CA TYR A 144 8.07 -6.43 -10.98
C TYR A 144 9.16 -5.52 -10.41
N VAL A 145 8.73 -4.62 -9.51
CA VAL A 145 9.60 -3.65 -8.84
C VAL A 145 9.61 -3.93 -7.33
N ARG A 146 10.79 -3.87 -6.72
CA ARG A 146 10.95 -3.90 -5.26
C ARG A 146 11.45 -2.54 -4.80
N ILE A 147 10.85 -2.00 -3.75
CA ILE A 147 11.21 -0.74 -3.09
C ILE A 147 11.51 -1.09 -1.63
N GLU A 148 12.75 -0.96 -1.22
CA GLU A 148 13.24 -1.46 0.07
C GLU A 148 13.87 -0.33 0.89
N PHE A 149 13.51 -0.24 2.17
CA PHE A 149 14.02 0.72 3.15
C PHE A 149 13.75 2.20 2.82
N PRO A 150 12.61 2.56 2.19
CA PRO A 150 12.23 3.95 1.94
C PRO A 150 11.63 4.61 3.20
N GLY A 151 11.09 5.83 3.06
CA GLY A 151 10.34 6.49 4.12
C GLY A 151 11.13 7.60 4.83
N TYR A 152 11.95 8.37 4.10
CA TYR A 152 12.75 9.43 4.70
C TYR A 152 11.87 10.53 5.31
N VAL A 153 12.19 10.93 6.54
CA VAL A 153 11.51 12.01 7.28
C VAL A 153 12.05 13.36 6.83
N TYR A 154 11.31 14.12 6.04
CA TYR A 154 11.70 15.48 5.64
C TYR A 154 11.47 16.51 6.74
N GLN A 155 10.39 16.36 7.47
CA GLN A 155 10.01 17.19 8.61
C GLN A 155 9.26 16.30 9.62
N PRO A 156 9.17 16.67 10.89
CA PRO A 156 8.35 15.92 11.85
C PRO A 156 6.92 15.71 11.35
N ASN A 157 6.47 14.48 11.30
CA ASN A 157 5.18 14.03 10.76
C ASN A 157 4.96 14.40 9.27
N LYS A 158 6.03 14.39 8.48
CA LYS A 158 6.02 14.62 7.03
C LYS A 158 7.09 13.78 6.38
N GLU A 159 6.74 12.56 6.21
CA GLU A 159 7.55 11.51 5.63
C GLU A 159 7.23 11.35 4.14
N ILE A 160 8.05 10.60 3.43
CA ILE A 160 7.75 10.10 2.07
C ILE A 160 7.48 8.60 2.17
N ASN A 161 6.40 8.18 1.60
CA ASN A 161 5.99 6.77 1.57
C ASN A 161 6.90 5.92 0.69
N GLY A 162 6.74 4.61 0.80
CA GLY A 162 7.44 3.68 -0.08
C GLY A 162 7.14 3.94 -1.56
N LEU A 163 5.86 3.92 -1.92
CA LEU A 163 5.35 4.33 -3.22
C LEU A 163 4.23 5.35 -3.03
N THR A 164 4.50 6.61 -3.39
CA THR A 164 3.51 7.70 -3.36
C THR A 164 2.88 7.88 -4.74
N LEU A 165 1.55 7.88 -4.81
CA LEU A 165 0.75 8.02 -6.03
C LEU A 165 -0.14 9.27 -5.96
N GLY A 166 0.42 10.44 -6.31
CA GLY A 166 -0.32 11.71 -6.32
C GLY A 166 -1.13 11.89 -7.60
N ALA A 167 -2.45 11.80 -7.54
CA ALA A 167 -3.39 11.98 -8.65
C ALA A 167 -3.03 11.21 -9.92
N VAL A 168 -2.55 9.97 -9.78
CA VAL A 168 -2.16 9.11 -10.91
C VAL A 168 -3.41 8.55 -11.61
N GLY A 169 -3.43 8.59 -12.93
CA GLY A 169 -4.57 8.16 -13.73
C GLY A 169 -4.52 6.72 -14.24
N LYS A 170 -5.64 6.24 -14.80
CA LYS A 170 -5.83 4.85 -15.29
C LYS A 170 -4.92 4.44 -16.42
N GLY A 171 -4.29 5.37 -17.12
CA GLY A 171 -3.31 5.07 -18.15
C GLY A 171 -2.01 4.48 -17.60
N THR A 172 -1.77 4.59 -16.29
CA THR A 172 -0.58 4.09 -15.61
C THR A 172 -0.75 2.62 -15.24
N THR A 173 0.31 1.83 -15.39
CA THR A 173 0.34 0.42 -14.98
C THR A 173 1.12 0.27 -13.68
N ILE A 174 0.47 -0.28 -12.63
CA ILE A 174 1.08 -0.62 -11.35
C ILE A 174 0.75 -2.09 -11.05
N ASP A 175 1.76 -2.97 -11.18
CA ASP A 175 1.54 -4.41 -11.10
C ASP A 175 2.79 -5.14 -10.58
N TYR A 176 2.65 -6.09 -9.65
CA TYR A 176 3.75 -6.82 -9.01
C TYR A 176 4.78 -5.88 -8.35
N ILE A 177 4.32 -5.05 -7.43
CA ILE A 177 5.19 -4.16 -6.64
C ILE A 177 5.31 -4.69 -5.22
N GLN A 178 6.51 -4.69 -4.68
CA GLN A 178 6.77 -4.97 -3.27
C GLN A 178 7.42 -3.76 -2.62
N VAL A 179 6.81 -3.25 -1.55
CA VAL A 179 7.42 -2.28 -0.64
C VAL A 179 7.79 -2.98 0.66
N SER A 180 9.02 -2.79 1.12
CA SER A 180 9.53 -3.47 2.30
C SER A 180 10.31 -2.50 3.19
N PHE A 181 10.02 -2.55 4.49
CA PHE A 181 10.72 -1.75 5.49
C PHE A 181 10.65 -0.25 5.21
N SER A 182 9.48 0.26 4.79
CA SER A 182 9.22 1.69 4.77
C SER A 182 9.13 2.24 6.19
N ASN A 183 9.66 3.44 6.42
CA ASN A 183 9.53 4.16 7.70
C ASN A 183 8.26 5.01 7.76
N ASP A 184 7.42 4.89 6.79
CA ASP A 184 6.09 5.46 6.64
C ASP A 184 5.23 4.42 5.93
N ASP A 185 4.16 4.84 5.25
CA ASP A 185 3.29 3.92 4.54
C ASP A 185 4.03 3.12 3.47
N ALA A 186 3.52 1.93 3.23
CA ALA A 186 3.98 1.16 2.07
C ALA A 186 3.51 1.82 0.77
N TYR A 187 2.20 2.05 0.69
CA TYR A 187 1.52 2.64 -0.46
C TYR A 187 0.57 3.73 0.01
N GLU A 188 0.71 4.93 -0.54
CA GLU A 188 -0.26 5.99 -0.31
C GLU A 188 -0.76 6.59 -1.62
N TRP A 189 -2.09 6.72 -1.73
CA TRP A 189 -2.80 7.30 -2.86
C TRP A 189 -3.46 8.62 -2.48
N PHE A 190 -2.94 9.72 -2.98
CA PHE A 190 -3.55 11.03 -2.90
C PHE A 190 -4.41 11.29 -4.14
N GLY A 191 -5.69 10.94 -4.10
CA GLY A 191 -6.57 11.08 -5.26
C GLY A 191 -6.22 10.17 -6.44
N GLY A 192 -6.71 10.52 -7.62
CA GLY A 192 -6.46 9.75 -8.83
C GLY A 192 -7.38 8.56 -9.05
N THR A 193 -7.08 7.81 -10.10
CA THR A 193 -7.94 6.72 -10.61
C THR A 193 -7.17 5.46 -11.03
N VAL A 194 -5.86 5.39 -10.76
CA VAL A 194 -5.01 4.27 -11.17
C VAL A 194 -5.51 2.94 -10.61
N ASP A 195 -5.52 1.92 -11.45
CA ASP A 195 -5.79 0.55 -11.01
C ASP A 195 -4.46 -0.16 -10.70
N CYS A 196 -4.39 -0.84 -9.54
CA CYS A 196 -3.19 -1.53 -9.07
C CYS A 196 -3.47 -3.02 -8.82
N ARG A 197 -2.45 -3.86 -9.05
CA ARG A 197 -2.55 -5.30 -8.76
C ARG A 197 -1.25 -5.85 -8.18
N HIS A 198 -1.39 -6.97 -7.45
CA HIS A 198 -0.27 -7.75 -6.91
C HIS A 198 0.71 -6.88 -6.13
N LEU A 199 0.17 -6.15 -5.14
CA LEU A 199 0.97 -5.32 -4.23
C LEU A 199 1.35 -6.11 -2.99
N VAL A 200 2.60 -6.02 -2.58
CA VAL A 200 3.09 -6.59 -1.33
C VAL A 200 3.59 -5.47 -0.42
N SER A 201 3.00 -5.33 0.75
CA SER A 201 3.51 -4.55 1.86
C SER A 201 4.18 -5.49 2.86
N TYR A 202 5.47 -5.30 3.14
CA TYR A 202 6.22 -6.22 3.95
C TYR A 202 7.01 -5.52 5.05
N ARG A 203 6.49 -5.61 6.29
CA ARG A 203 7.16 -5.14 7.51
C ARG A 203 7.46 -3.64 7.49
N ASN A 204 6.51 -2.84 7.03
CA ASN A 204 6.57 -1.37 7.02
C ASN A 204 6.17 -0.80 8.39
N LEU A 205 6.50 0.47 8.64
CA LEU A 205 6.30 1.09 9.95
C LEU A 205 4.85 1.54 10.13
N ASP A 206 4.35 2.44 9.30
CA ASP A 206 2.99 2.97 9.39
C ASP A 206 2.00 2.14 8.57
N ASP A 207 1.18 2.67 7.73
CA ASP A 207 0.09 1.92 7.12
C ASP A 207 0.54 1.06 5.92
N ASP A 208 -0.20 -0.04 5.67
CA ASP A 208 0.09 -0.87 4.50
C ASP A 208 -0.55 -0.31 3.23
N PHE A 209 -1.78 0.20 3.35
CA PHE A 209 -2.58 0.77 2.25
C PHE A 209 -3.33 2.00 2.73
N ASP A 210 -2.80 3.19 2.48
CA ASP A 210 -3.48 4.45 2.78
C ASP A 210 -4.09 5.11 1.54
N THR A 211 -5.33 5.55 1.66
CA THR A 211 -6.09 6.19 0.58
C THR A 211 -6.72 7.49 1.02
N ASP A 212 -6.41 8.57 0.33
CA ASP A 212 -6.87 9.91 0.66
C ASP A 212 -7.27 10.72 -0.58
N ASN A 213 -7.78 11.91 -0.34
CA ASN A 213 -7.97 13.00 -1.32
C ASN A 213 -8.72 12.62 -2.59
N GLY A 214 -9.71 11.71 -2.48
CA GLY A 214 -10.59 11.37 -3.59
C GLY A 214 -10.11 10.21 -4.46
N PHE A 215 -9.19 9.38 -3.98
CA PHE A 215 -8.76 8.18 -4.71
C PHE A 215 -9.94 7.26 -5.04
N SER A 216 -10.01 6.81 -6.29
CA SER A 216 -11.15 6.01 -6.79
C SER A 216 -10.74 4.85 -7.71
N GLY A 217 -9.48 4.43 -7.68
CA GLY A 217 -8.97 3.28 -8.43
C GLY A 217 -9.43 1.94 -7.85
N LYS A 218 -9.00 0.87 -8.50
CA LYS A 218 -9.24 -0.51 -8.08
C LYS A 218 -7.93 -1.18 -7.74
N VAL A 219 -7.89 -1.84 -6.59
CA VAL A 219 -6.70 -2.52 -6.08
C VAL A 219 -7.03 -3.98 -5.79
N GLN A 220 -6.28 -4.92 -6.39
CA GLN A 220 -6.59 -6.34 -6.29
C GLN A 220 -5.35 -7.22 -6.10
N PHE A 221 -5.54 -8.33 -5.37
CA PHE A 221 -4.49 -9.31 -5.09
C PHE A 221 -3.31 -8.72 -4.32
N CYS A 222 -3.57 -8.21 -3.13
CA CYS A 222 -2.54 -7.62 -2.28
C CYS A 222 -2.23 -8.49 -1.06
N LEU A 223 -1.01 -8.35 -0.56
CA LEU A 223 -0.54 -8.99 0.66
C LEU A 223 0.12 -7.96 1.57
N GLY A 224 -0.38 -7.83 2.80
CA GLY A 224 0.26 -7.09 3.89
C GLY A 224 0.80 -8.07 4.94
N VAL A 225 2.06 -7.90 5.37
CA VAL A 225 2.66 -8.71 6.44
C VAL A 225 3.38 -7.80 7.42
N ARG A 226 2.94 -7.80 8.67
CA ARG A 226 3.48 -6.94 9.72
C ARG A 226 4.56 -7.63 10.55
N ASP A 227 5.55 -6.85 10.95
CA ASP A 227 6.53 -7.28 11.97
C ASP A 227 6.07 -6.84 13.35
N PRO A 228 6.02 -7.72 14.37
CA PRO A 228 5.58 -7.35 15.71
C PRO A 228 6.32 -6.20 16.37
N GLN A 229 7.54 -5.89 15.94
CA GLN A 229 8.38 -4.87 16.55
C GLN A 229 8.47 -3.57 15.74
N ILE A 230 7.85 -3.53 14.54
CA ILE A 230 7.91 -2.38 13.63
C ILE A 230 6.52 -1.77 13.54
N ALA A 231 6.30 -0.70 14.27
CA ALA A 231 5.09 0.13 14.22
C ALA A 231 5.43 1.56 14.60
N ASP A 232 4.58 2.49 14.20
CA ASP A 232 4.79 3.90 14.48
C ASP A 232 4.65 4.24 15.97
N ASN A 233 5.07 5.43 16.33
CA ASN A 233 4.96 5.95 17.67
C ASN A 233 3.49 6.30 17.97
N PRO A 234 2.83 5.62 18.93
CA PRO A 234 1.40 5.82 19.21
C PRO A 234 1.04 7.22 19.71
N THR A 235 2.01 8.08 19.99
CA THR A 235 1.80 9.49 20.33
C THR A 235 1.77 10.40 19.11
N VAL A 236 2.13 9.89 17.92
CA VAL A 236 2.19 10.59 16.65
C VAL A 236 1.12 10.04 15.72
N SER A 237 1.26 8.79 15.31
CA SER A 237 0.29 8.05 14.50
C SER A 237 0.10 6.63 15.03
N THR A 238 -0.71 5.82 14.36
CA THR A 238 -0.91 4.41 14.70
C THR A 238 -0.93 3.59 13.42
N SER A 239 -0.22 2.48 13.43
CA SER A 239 -0.06 1.60 12.26
C SER A 239 -1.30 0.76 12.01
N GLU A 240 -1.86 0.87 10.81
CA GLU A 240 -3.05 0.16 10.36
C GLU A 240 -2.72 -0.78 9.17
N GLY A 241 -3.61 -1.70 8.85
CA GLY A 241 -3.54 -2.43 7.58
C GLY A 241 -4.09 -1.59 6.42
N PHE A 242 -5.22 -0.92 6.69
CA PHE A 242 -5.84 0.07 5.83
C PHE A 242 -6.13 1.33 6.65
N GLU A 243 -5.68 2.47 6.19
CA GLU A 243 -6.25 3.75 6.56
C GLU A 243 -7.00 4.33 5.34
N SER A 244 -8.13 5.02 5.56
CA SER A 244 -8.85 5.66 4.45
C SER A 244 -9.56 6.90 4.92
N ASP A 245 -9.24 8.03 4.29
CA ASP A 245 -9.83 9.33 4.51
C ASP A 245 -10.45 9.90 3.24
N ASN A 246 -11.48 10.73 3.35
CA ASN A 246 -11.88 11.56 2.21
C ASN A 246 -10.92 12.73 2.02
N ASP A 247 -10.59 13.39 3.12
CA ASP A 247 -9.58 14.42 3.28
C ASP A 247 -9.25 14.59 4.78
N ALA A 248 -8.22 15.35 5.10
CA ALA A 248 -7.74 15.55 6.47
C ALA A 248 -8.83 16.04 7.47
N THR A 249 -9.91 16.64 6.98
CA THR A 249 -11.01 17.17 7.81
C THR A 249 -12.27 16.31 7.79
N GLY A 250 -12.35 15.28 6.92
CA GLY A 250 -13.55 14.47 6.70
C GLY A 250 -14.68 15.25 6.05
N SER A 251 -14.36 16.21 5.19
CA SER A 251 -15.35 17.04 4.51
C SER A 251 -16.15 16.26 3.47
N ALA A 252 -17.13 16.90 2.85
CA ALA A 252 -17.89 16.36 1.72
C ALA A 252 -17.28 16.72 0.35
N ALA A 253 -15.99 17.03 0.32
CA ALA A 253 -15.28 17.37 -0.92
C ALA A 253 -15.35 16.23 -1.95
N LEU A 254 -15.43 16.60 -3.22
CA LEU A 254 -15.54 15.68 -4.34
C LEU A 254 -14.33 15.81 -5.28
N PRO A 255 -13.91 14.69 -5.91
CA PRO A 255 -14.49 13.35 -5.82
C PRO A 255 -14.27 12.73 -4.43
N GLN A 256 -15.26 12.00 -3.93
CA GLN A 256 -15.11 11.29 -2.66
C GLN A 256 -14.11 10.13 -2.81
N THR A 257 -13.27 9.88 -1.77
CA THR A 257 -12.43 8.69 -1.69
C THR A 257 -13.33 7.45 -1.64
N LYS A 258 -13.24 6.62 -2.69
CA LYS A 258 -14.14 5.48 -2.92
C LYS A 258 -13.47 4.32 -3.65
N ALA A 259 -12.18 4.14 -3.43
CA ALA A 259 -11.44 3.04 -4.01
C ALA A 259 -12.08 1.68 -3.68
N ILE A 260 -11.78 0.68 -4.51
CA ILE A 260 -12.30 -0.67 -4.35
C ILE A 260 -11.13 -1.63 -4.21
N PHE A 261 -10.99 -2.22 -3.03
CA PHE A 261 -10.05 -3.29 -2.77
C PHE A 261 -10.76 -4.65 -2.82
N SER A 262 -10.10 -5.63 -3.43
CA SER A 262 -10.60 -7.01 -3.45
C SER A 262 -9.45 -8.01 -3.39
N ASN A 263 -9.66 -9.14 -2.73
CA ASN A 263 -8.66 -10.20 -2.60
C ASN A 263 -7.35 -9.71 -1.95
N VAL A 264 -7.48 -9.01 -0.82
CA VAL A 264 -6.35 -8.59 -0.01
C VAL A 264 -6.20 -9.56 1.17
N THR A 265 -4.99 -9.99 1.43
CA THR A 265 -4.64 -10.74 2.65
C THR A 265 -3.74 -9.86 3.50
N TRP A 266 -4.24 -9.47 4.68
CA TRP A 266 -3.45 -8.72 5.65
C TRP A 266 -3.17 -9.59 6.88
N ILE A 267 -1.90 -9.68 7.25
CA ILE A 267 -1.38 -10.50 8.34
C ILE A 267 -0.76 -9.57 9.39
N GLY A 268 -1.44 -9.41 10.48
CA GLY A 268 -1.08 -8.53 11.59
C GLY A 268 0.07 -9.06 12.46
N PRO A 269 0.44 -8.33 13.51
CA PRO A 269 1.62 -8.60 14.32
C PRO A 269 1.48 -9.73 15.35
N LEU A 270 0.26 -10.26 15.59
CA LEU A 270 0.01 -11.18 16.73
C LEU A 270 0.51 -12.62 16.51
N ARG A 271 0.98 -12.98 15.33
CA ARG A 271 1.57 -14.27 14.97
C ARG A 271 0.71 -15.50 15.28
N GLY A 272 -0.61 -15.39 15.13
CA GLY A 272 -1.50 -16.56 15.05
C GLY A 272 -1.49 -17.53 16.22
N THR A 273 -1.15 -17.09 17.42
CA THR A 273 -1.27 -17.94 18.60
C THR A 273 -2.68 -17.87 19.18
N CYS A 274 -3.41 -18.97 19.14
CA CYS A 274 -4.79 -19.09 19.64
C CYS A 274 -4.86 -19.89 20.94
N PRO A 275 -5.45 -19.38 22.03
CA PRO A 275 -5.68 -17.96 22.27
C PRO A 275 -4.36 -17.21 22.36
N ALA A 276 -4.30 -15.98 21.90
CA ALA A 276 -3.10 -15.23 21.76
C ALA A 276 -2.24 -15.15 23.02
N ALA A 277 -1.28 -16.07 23.15
CA ALA A 277 -0.13 -15.88 24.03
C ALA A 277 0.84 -14.99 23.27
N GLN A 278 0.68 -13.69 23.43
CA GLN A 278 1.41 -12.71 22.65
C GLN A 278 2.81 -12.55 23.19
N GLY A 279 3.81 -12.62 22.31
CA GLY A 279 5.05 -11.93 22.55
C GLY A 279 4.79 -10.41 22.62
N ALA A 280 5.72 -9.65 23.18
CA ALA A 280 5.62 -8.19 23.16
C ALA A 280 5.53 -7.69 21.72
N ILE A 281 4.53 -6.86 21.43
CA ILE A 281 4.38 -6.16 20.16
C ILE A 281 4.55 -4.67 20.36
N ALA A 282 4.94 -3.95 19.32
CA ALA A 282 5.08 -2.50 19.36
C ALA A 282 3.73 -1.83 19.66
N ALA A 283 3.76 -0.79 20.47
CA ALA A 283 2.55 -0.12 21.00
C ALA A 283 1.76 0.64 19.93
N GLY A 284 2.35 0.93 18.76
CA GLY A 284 1.74 1.66 17.66
C GLY A 284 0.67 0.88 16.90
N PHE A 285 0.69 -0.44 16.93
CA PHE A 285 -0.32 -1.22 16.21
C PHE A 285 -1.74 -0.99 16.71
N ARG A 286 -2.70 -0.82 15.79
CA ARG A 286 -4.10 -0.62 16.12
C ARG A 286 -5.03 -1.53 15.33
N ARG A 287 -5.28 -1.30 14.04
CA ARG A 287 -6.39 -1.93 13.33
C ARG A 287 -5.97 -2.63 12.04
N GLY A 288 -6.73 -3.64 11.65
CA GLY A 288 -6.64 -4.19 10.30
C GLY A 288 -7.22 -3.22 9.25
N ALA A 289 -8.29 -2.49 9.60
CA ALA A 289 -8.85 -1.44 8.74
C ALA A 289 -9.47 -0.31 9.57
N ARG A 290 -9.06 0.91 9.32
CA ARG A 290 -9.63 2.14 9.85
C ARG A 290 -10.19 2.98 8.73
N LEU A 291 -11.51 3.05 8.63
CA LEU A 291 -12.24 3.78 7.59
C LEU A 291 -12.89 5.01 8.22
N ARG A 292 -12.31 6.19 7.97
CA ARG A 292 -12.63 7.41 8.71
C ARG A 292 -12.91 8.61 7.82
N ARG A 293 -13.15 9.76 8.43
CA ARG A 293 -13.20 11.07 7.78
C ARG A 293 -13.97 11.08 6.45
N ASN A 294 -15.22 10.55 6.49
CA ASN A 294 -16.15 10.56 5.34
C ASN A 294 -15.70 9.72 4.13
N THR A 295 -14.79 8.77 4.29
CA THR A 295 -14.46 7.84 3.20
C THR A 295 -15.67 7.02 2.74
N ALA A 296 -15.67 6.59 1.49
CA ALA A 296 -16.59 5.61 0.89
C ALA A 296 -15.82 4.40 0.32
N LEU A 297 -14.68 4.06 0.94
CA LEU A 297 -13.85 2.91 0.56
C LEU A 297 -14.67 1.63 0.56
N LYS A 298 -14.29 0.70 -0.32
CA LYS A 298 -14.90 -0.63 -0.40
C LYS A 298 -13.82 -1.70 -0.29
N ILE A 299 -14.01 -2.64 0.64
CA ILE A 299 -13.15 -3.81 0.82
C ILE A 299 -14.00 -5.06 0.64
N HIS A 300 -13.62 -5.91 -0.31
CA HIS A 300 -14.32 -7.13 -0.65
C HIS A 300 -13.37 -8.34 -0.68
N ASN A 301 -13.92 -9.53 -0.39
CA ASN A 301 -13.24 -10.80 -0.61
C ASN A 301 -11.84 -10.87 0.03
N SER A 302 -11.66 -10.26 1.19
CA SER A 302 -10.35 -10.05 1.81
C SER A 302 -10.25 -10.74 3.16
N ILE A 303 -9.03 -11.00 3.58
CA ILE A 303 -8.70 -11.62 4.86
C ILE A 303 -7.89 -10.62 5.68
N LEU A 304 -8.39 -10.27 6.86
CA LEU A 304 -7.64 -9.55 7.88
C LEU A 304 -7.43 -10.50 9.06
N MET A 305 -6.18 -10.73 9.47
CA MET A 305 -5.91 -11.68 10.53
C MET A 305 -4.82 -11.21 11.50
N ASP A 306 -4.91 -11.71 12.74
CA ASP A 306 -3.89 -11.55 13.79
C ASP A 306 -3.51 -10.11 14.11
N GLY A 307 -4.49 -9.19 14.09
CA GLY A 307 -4.33 -7.79 14.48
C GLY A 307 -4.84 -7.50 15.89
N MET A 308 -4.54 -6.29 16.38
CA MET A 308 -5.04 -5.82 17.67
C MET A 308 -6.55 -5.59 17.61
N ARG A 309 -7.04 -4.92 16.57
CA ARG A 309 -8.44 -4.65 16.27
C ARG A 309 -8.67 -4.91 14.79
N GLY A 310 -9.86 -5.37 14.43
CA GLY A 310 -10.18 -5.69 13.03
C GLY A 310 -10.65 -4.47 12.24
N LEU A 311 -11.95 -4.26 12.17
CA LEU A 311 -12.58 -3.17 11.44
C LEU A 311 -13.03 -2.04 12.39
N HIS A 312 -12.69 -0.81 12.06
CA HIS A 312 -13.22 0.41 12.65
C HIS A 312 -13.80 1.31 11.54
N ILE A 313 -15.09 1.60 11.61
CA ILE A 313 -15.73 2.66 10.82
C ILE A 313 -15.78 3.89 11.71
N ASP A 314 -14.82 4.81 11.53
CA ASP A 314 -14.50 5.85 12.47
C ASP A 314 -15.21 7.17 12.13
N GLY A 315 -16.12 7.55 12.99
CA GLY A 315 -16.85 8.81 12.93
C GLY A 315 -18.16 8.78 12.13
N THR A 316 -19.05 9.69 12.49
CA THR A 316 -20.45 9.77 12.02
C THR A 316 -20.59 9.79 10.49
N ALA A 317 -19.68 10.48 9.79
CA ALA A 317 -19.76 10.60 8.33
C ALA A 317 -19.44 9.25 7.65
N ALA A 318 -18.40 8.52 8.12
CA ALA A 318 -18.08 7.19 7.63
C ALA A 318 -19.19 6.17 7.97
N GLU A 319 -19.76 6.22 9.20
CA GLU A 319 -20.92 5.40 9.59
C GLU A 319 -22.15 5.69 8.70
N GLY A 320 -22.38 6.95 8.34
CA GLY A 320 -23.43 7.35 7.39
C GLY A 320 -23.20 6.77 5.99
N ASN A 321 -21.96 6.75 5.51
CA ASN A 321 -21.60 6.12 4.24
C ASN A 321 -21.78 4.61 4.27
N ALA A 322 -21.48 3.95 5.40
CA ALA A 322 -21.74 2.53 5.60
C ALA A 322 -23.27 2.23 5.60
N THR A 323 -24.05 3.04 6.31
CA THR A 323 -25.51 2.90 6.38
C THR A 323 -26.15 3.09 5.00
N SER A 324 -25.64 4.03 4.20
CA SER A 324 -26.17 4.30 2.84
C SER A 324 -25.63 3.35 1.76
N GLY A 325 -24.72 2.42 2.10
CA GLY A 325 -24.10 1.48 1.17
C GLY A 325 -23.03 2.09 0.25
N LYS A 326 -22.58 3.32 0.51
CA LYS A 326 -21.45 3.94 -0.21
C LYS A 326 -20.13 3.30 0.22
N LEU A 327 -19.89 3.18 1.53
CA LEU A 327 -18.80 2.43 2.12
C LEU A 327 -19.23 0.96 2.24
N LYS A 328 -18.36 0.03 1.84
CA LYS A 328 -18.64 -1.41 1.93
C LYS A 328 -17.49 -2.16 2.58
N PHE A 329 -17.82 -3.10 3.41
CA PHE A 329 -16.92 -4.15 3.90
C PHE A 329 -17.68 -5.46 3.76
N GLN A 330 -17.39 -6.26 2.71
CA GLN A 330 -18.29 -7.33 2.28
C GLN A 330 -17.54 -8.59 1.83
N ASN A 331 -18.05 -9.75 2.25
CA ASN A 331 -17.45 -11.07 1.97
C ASN A 331 -16.00 -11.20 2.48
N ASN A 332 -15.68 -10.55 3.60
CA ASN A 332 -14.35 -10.58 4.19
C ASN A 332 -14.30 -11.54 5.38
N ILE A 333 -13.10 -11.93 5.76
CA ILE A 333 -12.82 -12.75 6.93
C ILE A 333 -11.97 -11.93 7.90
N ILE A 334 -12.40 -11.84 9.16
CA ILE A 334 -11.62 -11.31 10.27
C ILE A 334 -11.26 -12.46 11.21
N ALA A 335 -9.97 -12.75 11.43
CA ALA A 335 -9.53 -13.91 12.17
C ALA A 335 -8.41 -13.61 13.18
N GLY A 336 -8.51 -14.18 14.40
CA GLY A 336 -7.42 -14.16 15.38
C GLY A 336 -7.12 -12.78 16.00
N PHE A 337 -8.09 -11.88 16.05
CA PHE A 337 -7.92 -10.57 16.67
C PHE A 337 -8.00 -10.65 18.20
N LEU A 338 -7.28 -9.73 18.86
CA LEU A 338 -7.15 -9.69 20.31
C LEU A 338 -8.51 -9.48 20.99
N ASN A 339 -8.80 -10.30 22.03
CA ASN A 339 -9.91 -10.12 22.98
C ASN A 339 -11.28 -9.86 22.33
N ASN A 340 -11.60 -10.50 21.21
CA ASN A 340 -12.83 -10.27 20.46
C ASN A 340 -13.00 -8.84 19.91
N TYR A 341 -11.93 -8.06 19.78
CA TYR A 341 -11.94 -6.75 19.13
C TYR A 341 -11.92 -6.85 17.59
N SER A 342 -12.60 -7.84 17.02
CA SER A 342 -12.76 -7.92 15.57
C SER A 342 -13.41 -6.67 14.98
N LEU A 343 -14.31 -6.04 15.77
CA LEU A 343 -15.05 -4.83 15.38
C LEU A 343 -14.92 -3.76 16.48
N GLU A 344 -14.51 -2.56 16.08
CA GLU A 344 -14.40 -1.42 16.99
C GLU A 344 -15.58 -0.47 16.81
N ARG A 345 -16.19 -0.03 17.89
CA ARG A 345 -17.33 0.88 17.92
C ARG A 345 -16.89 2.25 18.41
N ASN A 346 -17.38 3.32 17.77
CA ASN A 346 -17.22 4.68 18.27
C ASN A 346 -17.97 4.88 19.60
N ALA A 347 -17.33 5.53 20.55
CA ALA A 347 -17.98 5.88 21.80
C ALA A 347 -19.20 6.77 21.54
N GLY A 348 -20.35 6.41 22.15
CA GLY A 348 -21.60 7.15 21.99
C GLY A 348 -22.31 6.99 20.65
N SER A 349 -21.76 6.27 19.69
CA SER A 349 -22.43 6.01 18.39
C SER A 349 -23.61 5.05 18.55
N THR A 350 -24.67 5.30 17.77
CA THR A 350 -25.80 4.40 17.60
C THR A 350 -25.63 3.43 16.43
N PHE A 351 -24.58 3.58 15.61
CA PHE A 351 -24.27 2.70 14.48
C PHE A 351 -23.98 1.28 14.98
N ASN A 352 -24.72 0.31 14.47
CA ASN A 352 -24.53 -1.10 14.84
C ASN A 352 -23.54 -1.78 13.90
N ILE A 353 -22.27 -1.71 14.22
CA ILE A 353 -21.20 -2.28 13.40
C ILE A 353 -21.31 -3.81 13.28
N TRP A 354 -21.86 -4.51 14.28
CA TRP A 354 -22.09 -5.95 14.20
C TRP A 354 -23.16 -6.30 13.18
N SER A 355 -24.27 -5.56 13.18
CA SER A 355 -25.31 -5.72 12.16
C SER A 355 -24.77 -5.42 10.77
N PHE A 356 -24.03 -4.31 10.62
CA PHE A 356 -23.37 -3.97 9.37
C PHE A 356 -22.43 -5.08 8.89
N PHE A 357 -21.60 -5.62 9.77
CA PHE A 357 -20.66 -6.68 9.45
C PHE A 357 -21.36 -7.97 8.98
N THR A 358 -22.32 -8.45 9.74
CA THR A 358 -23.01 -9.73 9.47
C THR A 358 -23.94 -9.66 8.25
N THR A 359 -24.65 -8.55 8.05
CA THR A 359 -25.54 -8.37 6.88
C THR A 359 -24.77 -8.22 5.56
N ASN A 360 -23.49 -7.96 5.62
CA ASN A 360 -22.59 -7.89 4.46
C ASN A 360 -21.79 -9.19 4.23
N ASN A 361 -22.26 -10.32 4.75
CA ASN A 361 -21.68 -11.65 4.56
C ASN A 361 -20.19 -11.74 4.95
N ASN A 362 -19.79 -11.06 6.02
CA ASN A 362 -18.45 -11.19 6.57
C ASN A 362 -18.42 -12.27 7.66
N ASP A 363 -17.29 -12.96 7.77
CA ASP A 363 -17.05 -13.95 8.80
C ASP A 363 -16.04 -13.47 9.83
N SER A 364 -16.26 -13.83 11.10
CA SER A 364 -15.32 -13.60 12.18
C SER A 364 -15.02 -14.89 12.91
N VAL A 365 -13.74 -15.22 13.04
CA VAL A 365 -13.28 -16.40 13.77
C VAL A 365 -12.24 -16.01 14.83
N SER A 366 -12.34 -16.61 16.01
CA SER A 366 -11.49 -16.28 17.15
C SER A 366 -10.03 -16.70 16.97
N CYS A 367 -9.75 -17.63 16.04
CA CYS A 367 -8.43 -18.18 15.80
C CYS A 367 -8.11 -18.24 14.32
N SER A 368 -6.92 -17.73 13.95
CA SER A 368 -6.43 -17.70 12.57
C SER A 368 -5.72 -18.98 12.11
N ALA A 369 -5.47 -19.93 13.01
CA ALA A 369 -4.66 -21.12 12.72
C ALA A 369 -5.16 -21.99 11.54
N ASN A 370 -6.45 -21.90 11.21
CA ASN A 370 -7.07 -22.65 10.12
C ASN A 370 -7.35 -21.80 8.88
N ILE A 371 -6.75 -20.61 8.77
CA ILE A 371 -6.94 -19.72 7.61
C ILE A 371 -5.84 -19.94 6.59
N LEU A 372 -4.58 -19.74 6.96
CA LEU A 372 -3.40 -19.88 6.10
C LEU A 372 -2.45 -20.94 6.65
N THR A 373 -1.67 -21.56 5.77
CA THR A 373 -0.82 -22.72 6.09
C THR A 373 0.33 -22.37 7.03
N LEU A 374 1.14 -21.36 6.70
CA LEU A 374 2.31 -20.96 7.50
C LEU A 374 2.64 -19.47 7.29
N PRO A 375 1.72 -18.56 7.65
CA PRO A 375 1.82 -17.15 7.29
C PRO A 375 3.04 -16.44 7.88
N TYR A 376 3.57 -16.92 9.01
CA TYR A 376 4.74 -16.33 9.68
C TYR A 376 6.04 -17.08 9.41
N GLY A 377 6.02 -18.07 8.53
CA GLY A 377 7.18 -18.90 8.24
C GLY A 377 7.59 -19.82 9.39
N THR A 378 8.66 -20.58 9.17
CA THR A 378 9.15 -21.56 10.14
C THR A 378 9.58 -20.86 11.43
N GLY A 379 9.03 -21.30 12.56
CA GLY A 379 9.32 -20.71 13.88
C GLY A 379 8.80 -19.28 14.09
N GLY A 380 7.93 -18.79 13.23
CA GLY A 380 7.36 -17.44 13.33
C GLY A 380 8.36 -16.31 13.02
N ASN A 381 9.43 -16.62 12.28
CA ASN A 381 10.51 -15.67 11.96
C ASN A 381 10.54 -15.24 10.48
N TYR A 382 9.45 -15.48 9.78
CA TYR A 382 9.27 -15.14 8.35
C TYR A 382 10.19 -15.90 7.38
N LEU A 383 10.79 -17.00 7.82
CA LEU A 383 11.54 -17.90 6.94
C LEU A 383 10.58 -18.86 6.22
N ASN A 384 10.63 -18.85 4.88
CA ASN A 384 9.81 -19.71 4.04
C ASN A 384 8.32 -19.67 4.41
N PRO A 385 7.66 -18.51 4.39
CA PRO A 385 6.25 -18.41 4.69
C PRO A 385 5.42 -19.12 3.61
N ASP A 386 4.27 -19.68 4.02
CA ASP A 386 3.29 -20.28 3.13
C ASP A 386 1.93 -19.61 3.36
N PHE A 387 1.56 -18.71 2.45
CA PHE A 387 0.32 -17.94 2.50
C PHE A 387 -0.88 -18.65 1.85
N ARG A 388 -0.72 -19.91 1.43
CA ARG A 388 -1.83 -20.66 0.85
C ARG A 388 -2.88 -20.98 1.92
N PRO A 389 -4.18 -20.90 1.59
CA PRO A 389 -5.22 -21.34 2.49
C PRO A 389 -5.06 -22.80 2.92
N VAL A 390 -5.36 -23.07 4.19
CA VAL A 390 -5.47 -24.45 4.68
C VAL A 390 -6.64 -25.16 3.99
N VAL A 391 -6.52 -26.46 3.75
CA VAL A 391 -7.64 -27.27 3.20
C VAL A 391 -8.86 -27.16 4.11
N GLY A 392 -10.00 -26.80 3.53
CA GLY A 392 -11.24 -26.56 4.28
C GLY A 392 -11.35 -25.19 4.95
N SER A 393 -10.37 -24.29 4.73
CA SER A 393 -10.40 -22.91 5.22
C SER A 393 -11.61 -22.14 4.67
N LEU A 394 -12.17 -21.23 5.48
CA LEU A 394 -13.15 -20.24 5.04
C LEU A 394 -12.64 -19.38 3.87
N ALA A 395 -11.33 -19.17 3.78
CA ALA A 395 -10.69 -18.44 2.67
C ALA A 395 -10.95 -19.09 1.29
N LEU A 396 -11.36 -20.36 1.25
CA LEU A 396 -11.67 -21.10 0.02
C LEU A 396 -13.13 -20.98 -0.43
N SER A 397 -14.03 -20.42 0.38
CA SER A 397 -15.48 -20.49 0.13
C SER A 397 -16.24 -19.16 0.28
N ASN A 398 -15.69 -18.16 0.98
CA ASN A 398 -16.45 -16.96 1.34
C ASN A 398 -16.37 -15.80 0.33
N SER A 399 -15.71 -15.96 -0.81
CA SER A 399 -15.62 -14.89 -1.81
C SER A 399 -16.84 -14.84 -2.73
N SER A 400 -17.27 -13.63 -3.11
CA SER A 400 -18.34 -13.38 -4.08
C SER A 400 -18.03 -12.20 -4.97
N PHE A 401 -18.30 -12.31 -6.26
CA PHE A 401 -18.19 -11.23 -7.25
C PHE A 401 -19.56 -10.72 -7.74
N ASN A 402 -20.63 -11.01 -7.00
CA ASN A 402 -21.99 -10.61 -7.36
C ASN A 402 -22.27 -9.11 -7.10
N ASP A 403 -21.45 -8.44 -6.31
CA ASP A 403 -21.61 -7.00 -6.09
C ASP A 403 -21.27 -6.23 -7.38
N ALA A 404 -22.18 -5.33 -7.81
CA ALA A 404 -22.03 -4.55 -9.04
C ALA A 404 -20.75 -3.71 -9.08
N THR A 405 -20.19 -3.33 -7.92
CA THR A 405 -18.93 -2.58 -7.85
C THR A 405 -17.72 -3.42 -8.28
N LEU A 406 -17.84 -4.75 -8.21
CA LEU A 406 -16.80 -5.69 -8.64
C LEU A 406 -16.90 -6.06 -10.12
N ALA A 407 -17.99 -5.74 -10.81
CA ALA A 407 -18.20 -6.05 -12.23
C ALA A 407 -17.10 -5.47 -13.16
N ALA A 408 -16.44 -4.42 -12.70
CA ALA A 408 -15.38 -3.73 -13.45
C ALA A 408 -13.97 -4.31 -13.20
N PHE A 409 -13.81 -5.33 -12.33
CA PHE A 409 -12.54 -6.06 -12.22
C PHE A 409 -12.37 -7.01 -13.42
N THR A 410 -11.20 -7.02 -14.02
CA THR A 410 -10.89 -7.90 -15.16
C THR A 410 -10.73 -9.36 -14.75
N ILE A 411 -10.47 -9.64 -13.47
CA ILE A 411 -10.37 -10.99 -12.92
C ILE A 411 -11.45 -11.14 -11.86
N GLN A 412 -12.53 -11.79 -12.22
CA GLN A 412 -13.64 -12.18 -11.35
C GLN A 412 -13.53 -13.69 -11.08
N ALA A 413 -12.52 -14.10 -10.33
CA ALA A 413 -12.35 -15.49 -9.95
C ALA A 413 -12.60 -15.65 -8.44
N PRO A 414 -13.24 -16.72 -8.00
CA PRO A 414 -13.23 -17.11 -6.60
C PRO A 414 -11.81 -17.14 -6.07
N SER A 415 -11.62 -16.74 -4.83
CA SER A 415 -10.31 -16.56 -4.18
C SER A 415 -9.36 -17.76 -4.25
N THR A 416 -9.89 -18.96 -4.46
CA THR A 416 -9.14 -20.21 -4.46
C THR A 416 -8.00 -20.22 -5.47
N THR A 417 -8.23 -19.76 -6.71
CA THR A 417 -7.21 -19.80 -7.77
C THR A 417 -6.32 -18.55 -7.74
N ALA A 418 -6.90 -17.39 -7.49
CA ALA A 418 -6.16 -16.13 -7.51
C ALA A 418 -5.27 -15.98 -6.25
N THR A 419 -5.74 -16.37 -5.07
CA THR A 419 -4.95 -16.35 -3.83
C THR A 419 -3.80 -17.36 -3.89
N ILE A 420 -4.04 -18.57 -4.43
CA ILE A 420 -3.00 -19.60 -4.58
C ILE A 420 -1.91 -19.13 -5.56
N ASN A 421 -2.28 -18.57 -6.71
CA ASN A 421 -1.29 -18.08 -7.69
C ASN A 421 -0.48 -16.90 -7.16
N TYR A 422 -1.11 -16.04 -6.37
CA TYR A 422 -0.44 -14.92 -5.73
C TYR A 422 0.57 -15.38 -4.67
N CYS A 423 0.15 -16.29 -3.79
CA CYS A 423 1.04 -16.85 -2.76
C CYS A 423 2.23 -17.61 -3.37
N GLN A 424 2.06 -18.28 -4.51
CA GLN A 424 3.17 -18.92 -5.23
C GLN A 424 4.16 -17.89 -5.79
N GLY A 425 3.68 -16.75 -6.28
CA GLY A 425 4.54 -15.64 -6.71
C GLY A 425 5.30 -14.98 -5.55
N ALA A 426 4.68 -14.83 -4.37
CA ALA A 426 5.30 -14.24 -3.18
C ALA A 426 6.37 -15.15 -2.54
N THR A 427 6.27 -16.46 -2.68
CA THR A 427 7.29 -17.40 -2.17
C THR A 427 8.53 -17.48 -3.06
N SER A 428 8.49 -16.93 -4.27
CA SER A 428 9.61 -16.86 -5.21
C SER A 428 10.28 -15.49 -5.31
N MET A 429 9.81 -14.49 -4.53
CA MET A 429 10.42 -13.16 -4.45
C MET A 429 11.46 -13.03 -3.32
#